data_227bcbc7f85dcf5b355555db1ed64428
#
_entry.id   227bcbc7f85dcf5b355555db1ed64428
#
_cell.length_a   1.000
_cell.length_b   1.000
_cell.length_c   1.000
_cell.angle_alpha   90.00
_cell.angle_beta   90.00
_cell.angle_gamma   90.00
#
_symmetry.space_group_name_H-M   'P 1'
#
loop_
_entity.id
_entity.type
_entity.pdbx_description
1 polymer ?
#
loop_
_entity_poly.entity_id
_entity_poly.type
_entity_poly.pdbx_seq_one_letter_code
_entity_poly.pdbx_strand_id
1 'polypeptide(L)'
;MSVHPEPRRGDVGLVARRVEAIPQLLREQARRPLIWPLRSVPASGMLVCGVGLSEGPARVLAELVSRRVGLAARFVPLSRFAIGAPEVETSTLVVFSHGVCPNALLALRAAARAEQALVVTGLDEDELVARCAWLGPALEGGRLAVLTIPPDREDGLLLRVKTPAVAHLTAFRLADALAERVGAPRFGLGLREVPEAVAALRDQRLKDSPLDPSLWLAYPIALVSVGETTELLQGLSWKLMEGLWRPLPPVFEALQYAHGPFQAYFGKPLHMIALFAGASPALRSIATQLFEVARSAGHSVEAVWAVHADERAYFEFDAYLNRRLIDALHTIDRDLGRWPGYGLDGPLYGFEKSWPPR
;
A
#
# COMPACT_ATOMS: atom_id res chain seq x y z
N MET A 1 -24.86 22.99 7.53
CA MET A 1 -24.98 22.52 6.13
C MET A 1 -23.70 22.91 5.42
N SER A 2 -22.72 22.01 5.28
CA SER A 2 -21.51 22.27 4.48
C SER A 2 -21.87 22.05 3.02
N VAL A 3 -21.84 23.12 2.24
CA VAL A 3 -21.94 23.05 0.79
C VAL A 3 -20.69 22.35 0.30
N HIS A 4 -20.78 21.04 0.05
CA HIS A 4 -19.74 20.35 -0.71
C HIS A 4 -19.74 20.93 -2.12
N PRO A 5 -18.62 21.44 -2.64
CA PRO A 5 -18.56 21.88 -4.03
C PRO A 5 -18.99 20.73 -4.92
N GLU A 6 -19.83 21.02 -5.91
CA GLU A 6 -20.22 20.01 -6.91
C GLU A 6 -18.94 19.33 -7.45
N PRO A 7 -18.86 18.00 -7.39
CA PRO A 7 -17.69 17.31 -7.87
C PRO A 7 -17.56 17.59 -9.37
N ARG A 8 -16.49 18.26 -9.76
CA ARG A 8 -16.09 18.30 -11.17
C ARG A 8 -15.96 16.85 -11.63
N ARG A 9 -16.49 16.49 -12.81
CA ARG A 9 -16.33 15.17 -13.42
C ARG A 9 -14.89 14.72 -13.18
N GLY A 10 -14.71 13.59 -12.49
CA GLY A 10 -13.42 13.11 -12.06
C GLY A 10 -12.57 12.78 -13.27
N ASP A 11 -11.74 13.73 -13.62
CA ASP A 11 -10.93 13.74 -14.81
C ASP A 11 -9.82 12.68 -14.66
N VAL A 12 -9.78 11.68 -15.54
CA VAL A 12 -8.67 10.73 -15.66
C VAL A 12 -7.34 11.47 -15.79
N GLY A 13 -7.34 12.64 -16.44
CA GLY A 13 -6.20 13.55 -16.51
C GLY A 13 -5.68 13.97 -15.13
N LEU A 14 -6.51 14.07 -14.10
CA LEU A 14 -6.04 14.31 -12.73
C LEU A 14 -5.24 13.13 -12.19
N VAL A 15 -5.72 11.90 -12.41
CA VAL A 15 -4.99 10.68 -12.02
C VAL A 15 -3.66 10.60 -12.77
N ALA A 16 -3.66 10.86 -14.07
CA ALA A 16 -2.44 10.86 -14.90
C ALA A 16 -1.41 11.87 -14.39
N ARG A 17 -1.80 13.12 -14.13
CA ARG A 17 -0.90 14.13 -13.55
C ARG A 17 -0.34 13.73 -12.18
N ARG A 18 -1.15 13.07 -11.35
CA ARG A 18 -0.71 12.55 -10.05
C ARG A 18 0.32 11.43 -10.22
N VAL A 19 0.13 10.52 -11.15
CA VAL A 19 1.09 9.45 -11.48
C VAL A 19 2.39 10.03 -12.03
N GLU A 20 2.32 11.02 -12.91
CA GLU A 20 3.50 11.71 -13.45
C GLU A 20 4.36 12.37 -12.38
N ALA A 21 3.76 12.82 -11.28
CA ALA A 21 4.48 13.45 -10.18
C ALA A 21 5.21 12.44 -9.26
N ILE A 22 4.87 11.14 -9.30
CA ILE A 22 5.39 10.12 -8.36
C ILE A 22 6.94 10.05 -8.38
N PRO A 23 7.63 9.94 -9.54
CA PRO A 23 9.09 9.83 -9.53
C PRO A 23 9.79 11.00 -8.83
N GLN A 24 9.29 12.21 -9.02
CA GLN A 24 9.85 13.39 -8.38
C GLN A 24 9.62 13.38 -6.87
N LEU A 25 8.40 13.03 -6.43
CA LEU A 25 8.07 12.90 -5.02
C LEU A 25 8.92 11.83 -4.32
N LEU A 26 9.11 10.69 -4.95
CA LEU A 26 9.97 9.62 -4.43
C LEU A 26 11.42 10.09 -4.35
N ARG A 27 11.93 10.83 -5.35
CA ARG A 27 13.28 11.38 -5.35
C ARG A 27 13.50 12.35 -4.20
N GLU A 28 12.56 13.23 -3.95
CA GLU A 28 12.60 14.18 -2.84
C GLU A 28 12.59 13.44 -1.50
N GLN A 29 11.71 12.46 -1.36
CA GLN A 29 11.62 11.68 -0.12
C GLN A 29 12.86 10.80 0.13
N ALA A 30 13.41 10.16 -0.91
CA ALA A 30 14.61 9.33 -0.78
C ALA A 30 15.85 10.13 -0.33
N ARG A 31 15.89 11.42 -0.60
CA ARG A 31 17.01 12.33 -0.24
C ARG A 31 16.90 12.92 1.16
N ARG A 32 15.68 13.01 1.73
CA ARG A 32 15.50 13.56 3.08
C ARG A 32 16.13 12.62 4.11
N PRO A 33 16.90 13.09 5.07
CA PRO A 33 17.36 12.23 6.15
C PRO A 33 16.17 11.68 6.92
N LEU A 34 16.22 10.41 7.30
CA LEU A 34 15.27 9.78 8.19
C LEU A 34 16.05 8.94 9.19
N ILE A 35 15.97 9.31 10.44
CA ILE A 35 16.43 8.51 11.57
C ILE A 35 15.22 7.83 12.23
N TRP A 36 15.42 6.74 12.94
CA TRP A 36 14.36 6.11 13.70
C TRP A 36 13.76 7.09 14.69
N PRO A 37 12.45 7.45 14.58
CA PRO A 37 11.91 8.60 15.30
C PRO A 37 11.56 8.33 16.76
N LEU A 38 11.55 7.06 17.18
CA LEU A 38 11.27 6.68 18.56
C LEU A 38 12.55 6.58 19.40
N ARG A 39 12.41 6.75 20.71
CA ARG A 39 13.55 6.79 21.66
C ARG A 39 14.30 5.46 21.73
N SER A 40 13.58 4.35 21.67
CA SER A 40 14.14 3.01 21.80
C SER A 40 13.84 2.13 20.57
N VAL A 41 14.60 1.08 20.44
CA VAL A 41 14.32 -0.03 19.54
C VAL A 41 13.17 -0.85 20.13
N PRO A 42 12.23 -1.38 19.32
CA PRO A 42 11.18 -2.27 19.81
C PRO A 42 11.76 -3.52 20.50
N ALA A 43 11.72 -3.57 21.82
CA ALA A 43 12.24 -4.68 22.59
C ALA A 43 11.24 -5.85 22.66
N SER A 44 9.96 -5.55 22.86
CA SER A 44 8.87 -6.53 22.99
C SER A 44 8.12 -6.81 21.68
N GLY A 45 8.63 -6.28 20.56
CA GLY A 45 8.02 -6.43 19.25
C GLY A 45 7.31 -5.19 18.74
N MET A 46 6.99 -5.22 17.46
CA MET A 46 6.33 -4.12 16.73
C MET A 46 4.98 -4.57 16.18
N LEU A 47 3.95 -3.81 16.48
CA LEU A 47 2.63 -3.92 15.87
C LEU A 47 2.51 -2.83 14.82
N VAL A 48 2.11 -3.19 13.61
CA VAL A 48 1.94 -2.22 12.50
C VAL A 48 0.51 -2.28 12.01
N CYS A 49 -0.12 -1.13 11.88
CA CYS A 49 -1.51 -1.00 11.42
C CYS A 49 -1.59 0.03 10.31
N GLY A 50 -2.50 -0.19 9.37
CA GLY A 50 -2.82 0.75 8.29
C GLY A 50 -4.29 0.68 7.93
N VAL A 51 -4.82 1.76 7.37
CA VAL A 51 -6.25 1.91 7.05
C VAL A 51 -6.42 2.14 5.55
N GLY A 52 -7.26 1.34 4.88
CA GLY A 52 -7.47 1.40 3.45
C GLY A 52 -6.16 1.20 2.69
N LEU A 53 -5.84 2.08 1.74
CA LEU A 53 -4.57 2.02 1.01
C LEU A 53 -3.31 2.11 1.90
N SER A 54 -3.43 2.58 3.14
CA SER A 54 -2.32 2.58 4.09
C SER A 54 -2.04 1.19 4.69
N GLU A 55 -2.90 0.19 4.45
CA GLU A 55 -2.63 -1.20 4.82
C GLU A 55 -1.40 -1.76 4.09
N GLY A 56 -1.24 -1.43 2.80
CA GLY A 56 -0.08 -1.86 2.01
C GLY A 56 1.26 -1.52 2.66
N PRO A 57 1.58 -0.23 2.88
CA PRO A 57 2.84 0.16 3.51
C PRO A 57 2.98 -0.35 4.95
N ALA A 58 1.88 -0.54 5.69
CA ALA A 58 1.92 -1.12 7.03
C ALA A 58 2.35 -2.60 7.00
N ARG A 59 1.81 -3.41 6.08
CA ARG A 59 2.23 -4.80 5.86
C ARG A 59 3.68 -4.88 5.42
N VAL A 60 4.08 -4.03 4.48
CA VAL A 60 5.47 -3.96 4.00
C VAL A 60 6.43 -3.63 5.14
N LEU A 61 6.13 -2.65 6.00
CA LEU A 61 6.98 -2.35 7.15
C LEU A 61 7.10 -3.55 8.09
N ALA A 62 5.99 -4.21 8.42
CA ALA A 62 6.01 -5.38 9.29
C ALA A 62 6.89 -6.50 8.71
N GLU A 63 6.76 -6.78 7.41
CA GLU A 63 7.54 -7.79 6.71
C GLU A 63 9.03 -7.44 6.67
N LEU A 64 9.39 -6.21 6.29
CA LEU A 64 10.77 -5.75 6.23
C LEU A 64 11.45 -5.79 7.61
N VAL A 65 10.74 -5.35 8.65
CA VAL A 65 11.27 -5.37 10.02
C VAL A 65 11.47 -6.82 10.49
N SER A 66 10.51 -7.69 10.25
CA SER A 66 10.61 -9.11 10.64
C SER A 66 11.75 -9.81 9.91
N ARG A 67 11.84 -9.67 8.60
CA ARG A 67 12.77 -10.47 7.78
C ARG A 67 14.16 -9.88 7.65
N ARG A 68 14.27 -8.56 7.45
CA ARG A 68 15.56 -7.90 7.22
C ARG A 68 16.21 -7.38 8.48
N VAL A 69 15.38 -6.80 9.38
CA VAL A 69 15.92 -6.27 10.64
C VAL A 69 16.06 -7.37 11.70
N GLY A 70 15.28 -8.46 11.58
CA GLY A 70 15.30 -9.57 12.51
C GLY A 70 14.58 -9.27 13.84
N LEU A 71 13.72 -8.28 13.88
CA LEU A 71 12.89 -7.96 15.04
C LEU A 71 11.49 -8.52 14.87
N ALA A 72 10.86 -8.97 15.94
CA ALA A 72 9.48 -9.43 15.91
C ALA A 72 8.56 -8.28 15.47
N ALA A 73 7.91 -8.41 14.32
CA ALA A 73 6.97 -7.43 13.80
C ALA A 73 5.80 -8.12 13.11
N ARG A 74 4.60 -7.56 13.25
CA ARG A 74 3.41 -8.09 12.57
C ARG A 74 2.42 -7.00 12.23
N PHE A 75 1.70 -7.19 11.13
CA PHE A 75 0.52 -6.40 10.81
C PHE A 75 -0.66 -6.76 11.72
N VAL A 76 -1.39 -5.74 12.18
CA VAL A 76 -2.57 -5.90 13.04
C VAL A 76 -3.78 -5.27 12.34
N PRO A 77 -4.84 -6.04 12.07
CA PRO A 77 -6.07 -5.51 11.50
C PRO A 77 -6.71 -4.48 12.44
N LEU A 78 -7.33 -3.47 11.84
CA LEU A 78 -7.94 -2.36 12.58
C LEU A 78 -9.00 -2.80 13.60
N SER A 79 -9.81 -3.82 13.26
CA SER A 79 -10.83 -4.37 14.15
C SER A 79 -10.26 -4.96 15.45
N ARG A 80 -8.99 -5.36 15.46
CA ARG A 80 -8.31 -5.86 16.67
C ARG A 80 -8.32 -4.82 17.79
N PHE A 81 -8.19 -3.55 17.45
CA PHE A 81 -8.23 -2.47 18.43
C PHE A 81 -9.63 -2.24 19.01
N ALA A 82 -10.68 -2.56 18.27
CA ALA A 82 -12.05 -2.47 18.75
C ALA A 82 -12.42 -3.61 19.74
N ILE A 83 -11.91 -4.82 19.51
CA ILE A 83 -12.20 -5.99 20.37
C ILE A 83 -11.21 -6.17 21.54
N GLY A 84 -10.26 -5.27 21.69
CA GLY A 84 -9.20 -5.30 22.70
C GLY A 84 -7.88 -5.87 22.16
N ALA A 85 -6.81 -5.16 22.38
CA ALA A 85 -5.44 -5.53 21.98
C ALA A 85 -4.50 -5.26 23.16
N PRO A 86 -4.51 -6.08 24.23
CA PRO A 86 -3.74 -5.84 25.43
C PRO A 86 -2.23 -5.80 25.18
N GLU A 87 -1.76 -6.53 24.15
CA GLU A 87 -0.36 -6.52 23.75
C GLU A 87 0.16 -5.16 23.30
N VAL A 88 -0.71 -4.21 23.01
CA VAL A 88 -0.31 -2.85 22.59
C VAL A 88 0.44 -2.13 23.72
N GLU A 89 0.05 -2.33 24.96
CA GLU A 89 0.63 -1.61 26.12
C GLU A 89 2.10 -1.95 26.37
N THR A 90 2.54 -3.10 25.89
CA THR A 90 3.92 -3.59 26.01
C THR A 90 4.68 -3.62 24.68
N SER A 91 4.11 -3.03 23.62
CA SER A 91 4.67 -3.08 22.28
C SER A 91 4.90 -1.68 21.70
N THR A 92 5.76 -1.63 20.68
CA THR A 92 5.83 -0.48 19.78
C THR A 92 4.69 -0.56 18.78
N LEU A 93 3.86 0.47 18.66
CA LEU A 93 2.79 0.54 17.68
C LEU A 93 3.11 1.56 16.58
N VAL A 94 3.07 1.13 15.32
CA VAL A 94 3.20 2.02 14.16
C VAL A 94 1.87 2.07 13.41
N VAL A 95 1.32 3.28 13.23
CA VAL A 95 0.03 3.50 12.58
C VAL A 95 0.23 4.31 11.30
N PHE A 96 -0.14 3.73 10.16
CA PHE A 96 -0.21 4.44 8.89
C PHE A 96 -1.63 4.94 8.64
N SER A 97 -1.82 6.25 8.57
CA SER A 97 -3.11 6.85 8.21
C SER A 97 -2.93 8.25 7.65
N HIS A 98 -2.99 8.40 6.34
CA HIS A 98 -2.67 9.67 5.69
C HIS A 98 -3.52 10.84 6.19
N GLY A 99 -4.85 10.69 6.24
CA GLY A 99 -5.78 11.77 6.63
C GLY A 99 -6.48 11.57 7.97
N VAL A 100 -6.10 10.56 8.74
CA VAL A 100 -6.76 10.20 10.01
C VAL A 100 -8.27 10.05 9.82
N CYS A 101 -8.68 9.03 9.06
CA CYS A 101 -10.09 8.70 8.88
C CYS A 101 -10.75 8.26 10.20
N PRO A 102 -12.08 8.28 10.30
CA PRO A 102 -12.78 7.93 11.55
C PRO A 102 -12.35 6.59 12.15
N ASN A 103 -12.17 5.55 11.34
CA ASN A 103 -11.75 4.25 11.86
C ASN A 103 -10.26 4.22 12.30
N ALA A 104 -9.40 5.11 11.78
CA ALA A 104 -8.03 5.22 12.25
C ALA A 104 -7.96 5.64 13.72
N LEU A 105 -8.97 6.32 14.23
CA LEU A 105 -9.05 6.73 15.63
C LEU A 105 -9.00 5.54 16.60
N LEU A 106 -9.46 4.35 16.19
CA LEU A 106 -9.32 3.11 16.97
C LEU A 106 -7.84 2.78 17.23
N ALA A 107 -7.02 2.81 16.19
CA ALA A 107 -5.58 2.55 16.31
C ALA A 107 -4.86 3.69 17.03
N LEU A 108 -5.27 4.95 16.84
CA LEU A 108 -4.68 6.10 17.51
C LEU A 108 -4.98 6.08 19.03
N ARG A 109 -6.19 5.67 19.45
CA ARG A 109 -6.49 5.44 20.87
C ARG A 109 -5.59 4.37 21.49
N ALA A 110 -5.29 3.32 20.72
CA ALA A 110 -4.33 2.31 21.14
C ALA A 110 -2.91 2.89 21.20
N ALA A 111 -2.51 3.73 20.24
CA ALA A 111 -1.21 4.39 20.22
C ALA A 111 -0.96 5.27 21.46
N ALA A 112 -1.99 5.93 21.98
CA ALA A 112 -1.88 6.71 23.21
C ALA A 112 -1.52 5.87 24.45
N ARG A 113 -1.80 4.55 24.42
CA ARG A 113 -1.52 3.61 25.52
C ARG A 113 -0.30 2.72 25.27
N ALA A 114 0.23 2.70 24.05
CA ALA A 114 1.37 1.88 23.70
C ALA A 114 2.62 2.24 24.53
N GLU A 115 3.53 1.29 24.69
CA GLU A 115 4.85 1.55 25.28
C GLU A 115 5.54 2.69 24.56
N GLN A 116 5.54 2.62 23.23
CA GLN A 116 5.88 3.74 22.34
C GLN A 116 5.11 3.61 21.03
N ALA A 117 4.85 4.72 20.37
CA ALA A 117 4.09 4.72 19.12
C ALA A 117 4.64 5.70 18.10
N LEU A 118 4.46 5.36 16.82
CA LEU A 118 4.74 6.20 15.68
C LEU A 118 3.49 6.33 14.82
N VAL A 119 3.07 7.56 14.54
CA VAL A 119 2.00 7.85 13.59
C VAL A 119 2.63 8.38 12.31
N VAL A 120 2.44 7.64 11.21
CA VAL A 120 2.86 8.05 9.86
C VAL A 120 1.64 8.62 9.14
N THR A 121 1.64 9.92 8.92
CA THR A 121 0.45 10.63 8.43
C THR A 121 0.82 11.80 7.52
N GLY A 122 -0.15 12.32 6.76
CA GLY A 122 -0.02 13.57 5.99
C GLY A 122 -0.32 14.82 6.80
N LEU A 123 -0.69 14.67 8.08
CA LEU A 123 -0.93 15.78 9.00
C LEU A 123 0.38 16.13 9.73
N ASP A 124 0.58 17.39 10.04
CA ASP A 124 1.60 17.75 11.01
C ASP A 124 1.12 17.46 12.45
N GLU A 125 2.00 17.67 13.43
CA GLU A 125 1.72 17.36 14.82
C GLU A 125 0.57 18.21 15.37
N ASP A 126 0.55 19.50 15.05
CA ASP A 126 -0.49 20.44 15.50
C ASP A 126 -1.86 20.06 14.90
N GLU A 127 -1.91 19.74 13.63
CA GLU A 127 -3.13 19.25 12.95
C GLU A 127 -3.63 17.94 13.56
N LEU A 128 -2.71 17.04 13.90
CA LEU A 128 -3.04 15.76 14.51
C LEU A 128 -3.61 15.97 15.93
N VAL A 129 -2.98 16.82 16.74
CA VAL A 129 -3.44 17.16 18.11
C VAL A 129 -4.77 17.91 18.05
N ALA A 130 -4.95 18.83 17.10
CA ALA A 130 -6.23 19.52 16.92
C ALA A 130 -7.40 18.55 16.66
N ARG A 131 -7.14 17.41 15.98
CA ARG A 131 -8.13 16.35 15.74
C ARG A 131 -8.25 15.34 16.87
N CYS A 132 -7.18 15.11 17.60
CA CYS A 132 -6.99 14.03 18.57
C CYS A 132 -6.27 14.56 19.83
N ALA A 133 -6.86 15.55 20.53
CA ALA A 133 -6.24 16.23 21.68
C ALA A 133 -5.74 15.26 22.78
N TRP A 134 -6.35 14.08 22.88
CA TRP A 134 -5.96 13.02 23.82
C TRP A 134 -4.61 12.36 23.49
N LEU A 135 -4.00 12.64 22.32
CA LEU A 135 -2.62 12.24 22.00
C LEU A 135 -1.57 13.16 22.63
N GLY A 136 -1.94 14.40 23.02
CA GLY A 136 -1.01 15.39 23.56
C GLY A 136 -0.12 14.86 24.69
N PRO A 137 -0.65 14.23 25.74
CA PRO A 137 0.18 13.70 26.83
C PRO A 137 1.20 12.62 26.39
N ALA A 138 0.90 11.85 25.37
CA ALA A 138 1.83 10.86 24.84
C ALA A 138 2.95 11.50 24.00
N LEU A 139 2.63 12.56 23.27
CA LEU A 139 3.58 13.38 22.50
C LEU A 139 4.54 14.13 23.44
N GLU A 140 4.01 14.89 24.40
CA GLU A 140 4.78 15.63 25.40
C GLU A 140 5.69 14.70 26.23
N GLY A 141 5.18 13.52 26.59
CA GLY A 141 5.95 12.47 27.27
C GLY A 141 6.99 11.80 26.38
N GLY A 142 7.01 12.06 25.07
CA GLY A 142 7.91 11.48 24.07
C GLY A 142 7.71 9.97 23.88
N ARG A 143 6.55 9.43 24.25
CA ARG A 143 6.14 8.06 23.94
C ARG A 143 5.51 7.94 22.55
N LEU A 144 4.98 9.01 22.01
CA LEU A 144 4.44 9.10 20.66
C LEU A 144 5.33 10.02 19.83
N ALA A 145 5.57 9.63 18.58
CA ALA A 145 6.17 10.48 17.57
C ALA A 145 5.25 10.57 16.33
N VAL A 146 5.31 11.69 15.64
CA VAL A 146 4.61 11.88 14.36
C VAL A 146 5.64 11.98 13.25
N LEU A 147 5.44 11.19 12.21
CA LEU A 147 6.21 11.29 10.98
C LEU A 147 5.29 11.79 9.87
N THR A 148 5.43 13.06 9.55
CA THR A 148 4.67 13.68 8.48
C THR A 148 5.26 13.28 7.12
N ILE A 149 4.45 12.60 6.33
CA ILE A 149 4.75 12.36 4.91
C ILE A 149 4.11 13.47 4.07
N PRO A 150 4.65 13.78 2.87
CA PRO A 150 4.22 14.96 2.11
C PRO A 150 2.71 15.13 2.04
N PRO A 151 2.23 16.35 2.31
CA PRO A 151 0.82 16.65 2.53
C PRO A 151 0.02 16.79 1.25
N ASP A 152 0.51 16.28 0.14
CA ASP A 152 -0.18 16.44 -1.13
C ASP A 152 -1.50 15.66 -1.07
N ARG A 153 -2.53 16.39 -0.64
CA ARG A 153 -3.87 15.85 -0.45
C ARG A 153 -4.41 15.41 -1.81
N GLU A 154 -4.57 14.10 -1.97
CA GLU A 154 -5.23 13.51 -3.13
C GLU A 154 -6.75 13.51 -2.91
N ASP A 155 -7.29 14.69 -2.60
CA ASP A 155 -8.72 14.83 -2.32
C ASP A 155 -9.57 14.71 -3.60
N GLY A 156 -10.87 14.44 -3.43
CA GLY A 156 -11.86 14.39 -4.49
C GLY A 156 -11.96 13.09 -5.29
N LEU A 157 -11.06 12.13 -5.09
CA LEU A 157 -11.12 10.81 -5.71
C LEU A 157 -10.99 9.71 -4.66
N LEU A 158 -11.65 8.57 -4.88
CA LEU A 158 -11.41 7.37 -4.08
C LEU A 158 -9.99 6.87 -4.28
N LEU A 159 -9.59 6.73 -5.56
CA LEU A 159 -8.27 6.27 -5.95
C LEU A 159 -7.18 7.28 -5.57
N ARG A 160 -6.19 6.82 -4.81
CA ARG A 160 -4.97 7.54 -4.49
C ARG A 160 -3.76 6.84 -5.09
N VAL A 161 -2.85 7.59 -5.69
CA VAL A 161 -1.66 7.03 -6.35
C VAL A 161 -0.35 7.56 -5.78
N LYS A 162 -0.27 8.85 -5.44
CA LYS A 162 0.94 9.47 -4.87
C LYS A 162 1.18 9.03 -3.42
N THR A 163 0.15 9.19 -2.59
CA THR A 163 0.21 8.86 -1.16
C THR A 163 0.65 7.44 -0.89
N PRO A 164 0.08 6.39 -1.55
CA PRO A 164 0.56 5.03 -1.34
C PRO A 164 2.02 4.83 -1.73
N ALA A 165 2.48 5.41 -2.84
CA ALA A 165 3.87 5.30 -3.28
C ALA A 165 4.84 5.89 -2.24
N VAL A 166 4.54 7.11 -1.73
CA VAL A 166 5.35 7.78 -0.71
C VAL A 166 5.29 7.03 0.63
N ALA A 167 4.12 6.53 1.02
CA ALA A 167 3.96 5.76 2.27
C ALA A 167 4.77 4.44 2.23
N HIS A 168 4.81 3.76 1.07
CA HIS A 168 5.66 2.58 0.90
C HIS A 168 7.14 2.93 1.00
N LEU A 169 7.61 4.00 0.31
CA LEU A 169 8.99 4.43 0.46
C LEU A 169 9.32 4.78 1.91
N THR A 170 8.38 5.38 2.63
CA THR A 170 8.54 5.68 4.05
C THR A 170 8.67 4.39 4.88
N ALA A 171 7.90 3.34 4.57
CA ALA A 171 8.04 2.03 5.22
C ALA A 171 9.44 1.43 5.02
N PHE A 172 9.97 1.46 3.80
CA PHE A 172 11.35 1.02 3.52
C PHE A 172 12.39 1.82 4.30
N ARG A 173 12.24 3.13 4.34
CA ARG A 173 13.17 4.04 5.04
C ARG A 173 13.10 3.89 6.55
N LEU A 174 11.91 3.62 7.11
CA LEU A 174 11.76 3.29 8.52
C LEU A 174 12.44 1.97 8.87
N ALA A 175 12.30 0.94 8.02
CA ALA A 175 13.00 -0.32 8.19
C ALA A 175 14.52 -0.11 8.13
N ASP A 176 15.03 0.70 7.19
CA ASP A 176 16.45 1.06 7.09
C ASP A 176 16.96 1.83 8.32
N ALA A 177 16.19 2.80 8.81
CA ALA A 177 16.54 3.57 10.00
C ALA A 177 16.60 2.67 11.26
N LEU A 178 15.69 1.70 11.35
CA LEU A 178 15.70 0.73 12.43
C LEU A 178 16.85 -0.27 12.29
N ALA A 179 17.12 -0.76 11.07
CA ALA A 179 18.25 -1.64 10.76
C ALA A 179 19.59 -0.98 11.14
N GLU A 180 19.76 0.31 10.82
CA GLU A 180 20.94 1.07 11.24
C GLU A 180 21.13 1.07 12.76
N ARG A 181 20.03 1.21 13.48
CA ARG A 181 20.04 1.28 14.94
C ARG A 181 20.43 -0.06 15.62
N VAL A 182 20.15 -1.18 14.94
CA VAL A 182 20.46 -2.54 15.44
C VAL A 182 21.64 -3.21 14.74
N GLY A 183 22.28 -2.52 13.77
CA GLY A 183 23.39 -3.08 13.01
C GLY A 183 23.00 -4.14 11.97
N ALA A 184 21.75 -4.14 11.51
CA ALA A 184 21.24 -5.07 10.50
C ALA A 184 21.48 -4.54 9.06
N PRO A 185 21.43 -5.41 8.04
CA PRO A 185 21.54 -5.00 6.64
C PRO A 185 20.46 -4.01 6.20
N ARG A 186 20.82 -3.02 5.40
CA ARG A 186 19.95 -1.96 4.90
C ARG A 186 19.89 -1.96 3.37
N PHE A 187 18.82 -1.39 2.80
CA PHE A 187 18.80 -1.00 1.39
C PHE A 187 19.78 0.16 1.12
N GLY A 188 19.88 1.06 2.07
CA GLY A 188 20.81 2.19 2.02
C GLY A 188 20.62 3.06 0.78
N LEU A 189 21.71 3.27 0.03
CA LEU A 189 21.66 4.06 -1.20
C LEU A 189 20.81 3.45 -2.31
N GLY A 190 20.53 2.15 -2.27
CA GLY A 190 19.65 1.48 -3.23
C GLY A 190 18.24 2.03 -3.27
N LEU A 191 17.75 2.67 -2.20
CA LEU A 191 16.46 3.38 -2.24
C LEU A 191 16.48 4.63 -3.10
N ARG A 192 17.65 5.18 -3.43
CA ARG A 192 17.79 6.33 -4.34
C ARG A 192 17.65 5.94 -5.81
N GLU A 193 17.74 4.66 -6.13
CA GLU A 193 17.53 4.12 -7.48
C GLU A 193 16.05 3.94 -7.82
N VAL A 194 15.21 3.78 -6.79
CA VAL A 194 13.75 3.57 -6.95
C VAL A 194 13.07 4.65 -7.80
N PRO A 195 13.29 5.95 -7.59
CA PRO A 195 12.66 6.98 -8.41
C PRO A 195 13.02 6.89 -9.90
N GLU A 196 14.23 6.46 -10.22
CA GLU A 196 14.70 6.33 -11.60
C GLU A 196 14.08 5.08 -12.27
N ALA A 197 13.97 3.97 -11.55
CA ALA A 197 13.27 2.78 -12.03
C ALA A 197 11.79 3.06 -12.30
N VAL A 198 11.12 3.80 -11.40
CA VAL A 198 9.73 4.24 -11.59
C VAL A 198 9.59 5.17 -12.80
N ALA A 199 10.51 6.11 -12.97
CA ALA A 199 10.51 7.02 -14.11
C ALA A 199 10.73 6.26 -15.43
N ALA A 200 11.66 5.31 -15.46
CA ALA A 200 11.94 4.50 -16.63
C ALA A 200 10.70 3.70 -17.08
N LEU A 201 9.99 3.08 -16.15
CA LEU A 201 8.75 2.35 -16.45
C LEU A 201 7.60 3.26 -16.88
N ARG A 202 7.49 4.44 -16.29
CA ARG A 202 6.52 5.44 -16.74
C ARG A 202 6.76 5.85 -18.19
N ASP A 203 8.04 6.07 -18.54
CA ASP A 203 8.45 6.57 -19.86
C ASP A 203 8.59 5.44 -20.88
N GLN A 204 8.75 4.20 -20.40
CA GLN A 204 8.77 3.03 -21.25
C GLN A 204 7.40 2.91 -21.93
N ARG A 205 7.33 3.33 -23.20
CA ARG A 205 6.18 2.95 -24.03
C ARG A 205 6.19 1.44 -24.02
N LEU A 206 5.09 0.83 -23.57
CA LEU A 206 4.89 -0.61 -23.57
C LEU A 206 4.87 -1.10 -25.02
N LYS A 207 6.03 -1.00 -25.68
CA LYS A 207 6.22 -1.27 -27.12
C LYS A 207 5.97 -2.73 -27.46
N ASP A 208 6.11 -3.62 -26.49
CA ASP A 208 6.19 -5.06 -26.73
C ASP A 208 4.92 -5.83 -26.36
N SER A 209 3.90 -5.17 -25.87
CA SER A 209 2.58 -5.82 -25.70
C SER A 209 1.48 -4.77 -25.86
N PRO A 210 0.84 -4.71 -27.02
CA PRO A 210 -0.42 -3.98 -27.18
C PRO A 210 -1.51 -4.77 -26.47
N LEU A 211 -1.39 -4.91 -25.13
CA LEU A 211 -2.48 -5.50 -24.37
C LEU A 211 -3.63 -4.52 -24.43
N ASP A 212 -4.72 -5.01 -24.96
CA ASP A 212 -5.96 -4.28 -25.08
C ASP A 212 -6.41 -3.81 -23.67
N PRO A 213 -6.47 -2.51 -23.40
CA PRO A 213 -6.97 -2.02 -22.11
C PRO A 213 -8.35 -2.55 -21.75
N SER A 214 -9.13 -2.99 -22.74
CA SER A 214 -10.43 -3.60 -22.54
C SER A 214 -10.36 -4.91 -21.74
N LEU A 215 -9.25 -5.66 -21.76
CA LEU A 215 -9.08 -6.87 -20.95
C LEU A 215 -9.19 -6.57 -19.45
N TRP A 216 -8.68 -5.42 -19.02
CA TRP A 216 -8.78 -4.96 -17.62
C TRP A 216 -10.21 -4.67 -17.20
N LEU A 217 -11.09 -4.46 -18.16
CA LEU A 217 -12.51 -4.19 -17.93
C LEU A 217 -13.40 -5.41 -18.25
N ALA A 218 -12.95 -6.28 -19.13
CA ALA A 218 -13.73 -7.44 -19.56
C ALA A 218 -13.72 -8.57 -18.51
N TYR A 219 -12.57 -8.80 -17.87
CA TYR A 219 -12.38 -9.94 -16.97
C TYR A 219 -12.09 -9.52 -15.52
N PRO A 220 -12.44 -10.35 -14.52
CA PRO A 220 -11.91 -10.18 -13.17
C PRO A 220 -10.38 -10.26 -13.20
N ILE A 221 -9.72 -9.34 -12.47
CA ILE A 221 -8.27 -9.31 -12.37
C ILE A 221 -7.83 -10.19 -11.20
N ALA A 222 -6.70 -10.89 -11.37
CA ALA A 222 -5.96 -11.54 -10.30
C ALA A 222 -4.49 -11.11 -10.36
N LEU A 223 -3.87 -10.89 -9.20
CA LEU A 223 -2.43 -10.65 -9.09
C LEU A 223 -1.74 -11.96 -8.72
N VAL A 224 -0.61 -12.24 -9.34
CA VAL A 224 0.19 -13.43 -9.04
C VAL A 224 1.65 -13.02 -8.87
N SER A 225 2.33 -13.58 -7.88
CA SER A 225 3.76 -13.39 -7.71
C SER A 225 4.41 -14.65 -7.13
N VAL A 226 5.70 -14.59 -6.84
CA VAL A 226 6.48 -15.72 -6.33
C VAL A 226 7.14 -15.32 -5.01
N GLY A 227 7.03 -16.20 -4.03
CA GLY A 227 7.67 -16.04 -2.72
C GLY A 227 7.18 -14.79 -1.99
N GLU A 228 8.12 -14.13 -1.34
CA GLU A 228 7.83 -13.00 -0.43
C GLU A 228 7.27 -11.76 -1.13
N THR A 229 7.51 -11.62 -2.42
CA THR A 229 6.95 -10.52 -3.21
C THR A 229 5.42 -10.53 -3.18
N THR A 230 4.81 -11.70 -2.95
CA THR A 230 3.35 -11.85 -2.85
C THR A 230 2.75 -10.98 -1.73
N GLU A 231 3.44 -10.88 -0.59
CA GLU A 231 2.97 -10.06 0.54
C GLU A 231 2.92 -8.56 0.22
N LEU A 232 3.74 -8.11 -0.74
CA LEU A 232 3.77 -6.71 -1.16
C LEU A 232 2.56 -6.33 -2.01
N LEU A 233 1.86 -7.31 -2.60
CA LEU A 233 0.82 -7.06 -3.61
C LEU A 233 -0.53 -6.62 -3.02
N GLN A 234 -0.75 -6.79 -1.72
CA GLN A 234 -2.04 -6.45 -1.12
C GLN A 234 -2.43 -4.97 -1.33
N GLY A 235 -1.48 -4.06 -1.20
CA GLY A 235 -1.71 -2.63 -1.46
C GLY A 235 -2.05 -2.35 -2.93
N LEU A 236 -1.46 -3.10 -3.86
CA LEU A 236 -1.74 -2.99 -5.29
C LEU A 236 -3.14 -3.52 -5.63
N SER A 237 -3.56 -4.60 -4.96
CA SER A 237 -4.92 -5.14 -5.10
C SER A 237 -5.97 -4.11 -4.67
N TRP A 238 -5.80 -3.44 -3.52
CA TRP A 238 -6.66 -2.34 -3.08
C TRP A 238 -6.70 -1.20 -4.11
N LYS A 239 -5.57 -0.81 -4.67
CA LYS A 239 -5.49 0.23 -5.69
C LYS A 239 -6.32 -0.10 -6.92
N LEU A 240 -6.22 -1.33 -7.42
CA LEU A 240 -7.01 -1.79 -8.57
C LEU A 240 -8.52 -1.80 -8.28
N MET A 241 -8.90 -2.24 -7.09
CA MET A 241 -10.30 -2.20 -6.65
C MET A 241 -10.84 -0.78 -6.64
N GLU A 242 -10.13 0.16 -6.01
CA GLU A 242 -10.55 1.56 -5.93
C GLU A 242 -10.55 2.26 -7.29
N GLY A 243 -9.57 1.97 -8.15
CA GLY A 243 -9.46 2.59 -9.47
C GLY A 243 -10.52 2.09 -10.45
N LEU A 244 -10.79 0.81 -10.46
CA LEU A 244 -11.72 0.19 -11.42
C LEU A 244 -13.14 0.02 -10.87
N TRP A 245 -13.37 0.25 -9.56
CA TRP A 245 -14.62 -0.02 -8.86
C TRP A 245 -15.11 -1.46 -9.06
N ARG A 246 -14.19 -2.38 -8.86
CA ARG A 246 -14.42 -3.82 -9.02
C ARG A 246 -14.14 -4.55 -7.71
N PRO A 247 -14.61 -5.81 -7.59
CA PRO A 247 -14.19 -6.64 -6.47
C PRO A 247 -12.68 -6.65 -6.30
N LEU A 248 -12.22 -6.77 -5.05
CA LEU A 248 -10.81 -6.83 -4.71
C LEU A 248 -10.13 -7.97 -5.50
N PRO A 249 -9.14 -7.68 -6.34
CA PRO A 249 -8.40 -8.73 -7.03
C PRO A 249 -7.75 -9.71 -6.05
N PRO A 250 -7.97 -11.03 -6.18
CA PRO A 250 -7.24 -11.98 -5.37
C PRO A 250 -5.75 -11.91 -5.67
N VAL A 251 -4.95 -12.16 -4.62
CA VAL A 251 -3.49 -12.27 -4.72
C VAL A 251 -3.11 -13.72 -4.53
N PHE A 252 -2.41 -14.31 -5.48
CA PHE A 252 -1.96 -15.69 -5.44
C PHE A 252 -0.42 -15.76 -5.42
N GLU A 253 0.10 -16.63 -4.59
CA GLU A 253 1.44 -17.15 -4.78
C GLU A 253 1.42 -18.17 -5.91
N ALA A 254 2.41 -18.12 -6.83
CA ALA A 254 2.38 -18.85 -8.10
C ALA A 254 2.23 -20.36 -7.94
N LEU A 255 2.93 -20.98 -6.98
CA LEU A 255 2.83 -22.42 -6.75
C LEU A 255 1.53 -22.78 -6.02
N GLN A 256 1.04 -21.90 -5.13
CA GLN A 256 -0.24 -22.09 -4.45
C GLN A 256 -1.43 -21.95 -5.40
N TYR A 257 -1.27 -21.27 -6.53
CA TYR A 257 -2.33 -21.18 -7.53
C TYR A 257 -2.80 -22.57 -8.00
N ALA A 258 -1.91 -23.56 -8.09
CA ALA A 258 -2.26 -24.94 -8.44
C ALA A 258 -3.05 -25.68 -7.36
N HIS A 259 -3.15 -25.18 -6.14
CA HIS A 259 -3.75 -25.82 -4.97
C HIS A 259 -5.11 -25.21 -4.61
N GLY A 260 -6.08 -25.31 -5.50
CA GLY A 260 -7.45 -24.82 -5.32
C GLY A 260 -7.85 -23.68 -6.25
N PRO A 261 -7.12 -22.54 -6.34
CA PRO A 261 -7.48 -21.47 -7.26
C PRO A 261 -7.62 -21.93 -8.72
N PHE A 262 -6.70 -22.74 -9.25
CA PHE A 262 -6.78 -23.27 -10.59
C PHE A 262 -8.09 -24.01 -10.83
N GLN A 263 -8.48 -24.94 -9.94
CA GLN A 263 -9.71 -25.71 -10.05
C GLN A 263 -10.96 -24.84 -9.90
N ALA A 264 -10.93 -23.86 -8.99
CA ALA A 264 -12.04 -22.95 -8.76
C ALA A 264 -12.34 -22.02 -9.94
N TYR A 265 -11.29 -21.62 -10.67
CA TYR A 265 -11.40 -20.70 -11.78
C TYR A 265 -11.30 -21.40 -13.15
N PHE A 266 -11.16 -22.71 -13.21
CA PHE A 266 -11.10 -23.44 -14.49
C PHE A 266 -12.34 -23.16 -15.33
N GLY A 267 -12.15 -22.68 -16.57
CA GLY A 267 -13.23 -22.27 -17.48
C GLY A 267 -13.95 -20.98 -17.10
N LYS A 268 -13.47 -20.26 -16.07
CA LYS A 268 -13.97 -18.93 -15.68
C LYS A 268 -12.85 -17.92 -15.96
N PRO A 269 -12.86 -17.22 -17.09
CA PRO A 269 -11.72 -16.39 -17.50
C PRO A 269 -11.35 -15.32 -16.47
N LEU A 270 -10.06 -15.26 -16.13
CA LEU A 270 -9.43 -14.19 -15.37
C LEU A 270 -8.45 -13.44 -16.28
N HIS A 271 -8.19 -12.19 -15.96
CA HIS A 271 -7.00 -11.49 -16.41
C HIS A 271 -5.94 -11.56 -15.31
N MET A 272 -4.94 -12.40 -15.48
CA MET A 272 -3.88 -12.63 -14.52
C MET A 272 -2.71 -11.71 -14.80
N ILE A 273 -2.35 -10.88 -13.82
CA ILE A 273 -1.17 -10.01 -13.87
C ILE A 273 -0.08 -10.66 -13.01
N ALA A 274 0.90 -11.27 -13.67
CA ALA A 274 2.01 -11.95 -13.01
C ALA A 274 3.19 -10.97 -12.82
N LEU A 275 3.58 -10.75 -11.57
CA LEU A 275 4.54 -9.74 -11.14
C LEU A 275 5.79 -10.44 -10.56
N PHE A 276 6.92 -10.36 -11.26
CA PHE A 276 8.15 -11.07 -10.94
C PHE A 276 9.29 -10.11 -10.56
N ALA A 277 9.87 -10.29 -9.38
CA ALA A 277 11.03 -9.53 -8.92
C ALA A 277 12.32 -10.18 -9.44
N GLY A 278 13.01 -9.52 -10.38
CA GLY A 278 14.19 -10.06 -11.05
C GLY A 278 13.85 -11.14 -12.09
N ALA A 279 14.87 -11.84 -12.58
CA ALA A 279 14.75 -12.76 -13.72
C ALA A 279 15.65 -14.00 -13.61
N SER A 280 15.72 -14.62 -12.41
CA SER A 280 16.50 -15.83 -12.22
C SER A 280 16.00 -17.01 -13.08
N PRO A 281 16.84 -18.00 -13.41
CA PRO A 281 16.41 -19.19 -14.18
C PRO A 281 15.24 -19.94 -13.52
N ALA A 282 15.26 -20.09 -12.20
CA ALA A 282 14.18 -20.73 -11.45
C ALA A 282 12.86 -19.96 -11.58
N LEU A 283 12.92 -18.62 -11.46
CA LEU A 283 11.75 -17.76 -11.59
C LEU A 283 11.16 -17.82 -13.00
N ARG A 284 12.02 -17.86 -14.05
CA ARG A 284 11.58 -18.05 -15.44
C ARG A 284 10.90 -19.39 -15.65
N SER A 285 11.41 -20.46 -15.04
CA SER A 285 10.79 -21.79 -15.11
C SER A 285 9.40 -21.79 -14.47
N ILE A 286 9.25 -21.20 -13.27
CA ILE A 286 7.94 -21.05 -12.60
C ILE A 286 6.97 -20.24 -13.49
N ALA A 287 7.44 -19.12 -14.04
CA ALA A 287 6.62 -18.29 -14.90
C ALA A 287 6.13 -19.04 -16.15
N THR A 288 7.00 -19.80 -16.83
CA THR A 288 6.62 -20.60 -18.00
C THR A 288 5.50 -21.58 -17.65
N GLN A 289 5.67 -22.35 -16.59
CA GLN A 289 4.67 -23.32 -16.16
C GLN A 289 3.36 -22.65 -15.71
N LEU A 290 3.44 -21.55 -14.98
CA LEU A 290 2.26 -20.75 -14.60
C LEU A 290 1.48 -20.29 -15.83
N PHE A 291 2.17 -19.81 -16.88
CA PHE A 291 1.51 -19.33 -18.10
C PHE A 291 0.84 -20.45 -18.87
N GLU A 292 1.45 -21.63 -18.93
CA GLU A 292 0.84 -22.81 -19.57
C GLU A 292 -0.43 -23.22 -18.82
N VAL A 293 -0.33 -23.36 -17.50
CA VAL A 293 -1.46 -23.76 -16.66
C VAL A 293 -2.59 -22.72 -16.70
N ALA A 294 -2.27 -21.43 -16.60
CA ALA A 294 -3.28 -20.37 -16.63
C ALA A 294 -4.01 -20.31 -17.99
N ARG A 295 -3.27 -20.43 -19.09
CA ARG A 295 -3.88 -20.47 -20.45
C ARG A 295 -4.77 -21.69 -20.64
N SER A 296 -4.37 -22.86 -20.11
CA SER A 296 -5.21 -24.06 -20.18
C SER A 296 -6.54 -23.92 -19.42
N ALA A 297 -6.58 -23.04 -18.41
CA ALA A 297 -7.79 -22.66 -17.70
C ALA A 297 -8.63 -21.58 -18.40
N GLY A 298 -8.18 -21.07 -19.56
CA GLY A 298 -8.85 -20.01 -20.31
C GLY A 298 -8.56 -18.60 -19.82
N HIS A 299 -7.50 -18.40 -19.02
CA HIS A 299 -7.10 -17.08 -18.54
C HIS A 299 -6.23 -16.33 -19.53
N SER A 300 -6.37 -15.00 -19.59
CA SER A 300 -5.34 -14.14 -20.18
C SER A 300 -4.25 -13.88 -19.15
N VAL A 301 -3.00 -13.83 -19.60
CA VAL A 301 -1.84 -13.63 -18.71
C VAL A 301 -0.99 -12.47 -19.21
N GLU A 302 -0.74 -11.54 -18.33
CA GLU A 302 0.15 -10.40 -18.51
C GLU A 302 1.33 -10.56 -17.54
N ALA A 303 2.57 -10.45 -18.01
CA ALA A 303 3.76 -10.63 -17.18
C ALA A 303 4.56 -9.33 -17.07
N VAL A 304 4.96 -9.01 -15.86
CA VAL A 304 5.82 -7.87 -15.54
C VAL A 304 7.08 -8.36 -14.83
N TRP A 305 8.22 -8.00 -15.37
CA TRP A 305 9.52 -8.35 -14.82
C TRP A 305 10.19 -7.09 -14.29
N ALA A 306 10.27 -6.96 -12.97
CA ALA A 306 10.98 -5.86 -12.35
C ALA A 306 12.51 -6.04 -12.51
N VAL A 307 13.22 -4.93 -12.61
CA VAL A 307 14.69 -4.91 -12.62
C VAL A 307 15.23 -5.26 -11.23
N HIS A 308 14.59 -4.74 -10.18
CA HIS A 308 14.94 -5.09 -8.82
C HIS A 308 14.50 -6.52 -8.51
N ALA A 309 15.43 -7.31 -7.94
CA ALA A 309 15.20 -8.70 -7.56
C ALA A 309 14.82 -8.86 -6.08
N ASP A 310 14.49 -7.78 -5.41
CA ASP A 310 14.07 -7.72 -4.01
C ASP A 310 12.77 -6.92 -3.85
N GLU A 311 12.41 -6.62 -2.61
CA GLU A 311 11.14 -5.95 -2.27
C GLU A 311 10.99 -4.56 -2.94
N ARG A 312 12.08 -3.94 -3.43
CA ARG A 312 12.04 -2.69 -4.20
C ARG A 312 11.27 -2.83 -5.53
N ALA A 313 11.15 -4.07 -6.02
CA ALA A 313 10.30 -4.39 -7.18
C ALA A 313 8.85 -3.89 -7.02
N TYR A 314 8.36 -3.72 -5.78
CA TYR A 314 7.05 -3.12 -5.51
C TYR A 314 6.84 -1.81 -6.28
N PHE A 315 7.83 -0.93 -6.30
CA PHE A 315 7.69 0.39 -6.93
C PHE A 315 7.57 0.30 -8.45
N GLU A 316 8.23 -0.69 -9.05
CA GLU A 316 8.12 -0.96 -10.48
C GLU A 316 6.74 -1.54 -10.81
N PHE A 317 6.24 -2.46 -9.98
CA PHE A 317 4.88 -3.00 -10.12
C PHE A 317 3.83 -1.90 -9.97
N ASP A 318 3.99 -1.04 -8.97
CA ASP A 318 3.09 0.10 -8.77
C ASP A 318 3.08 1.06 -9.96
N ALA A 319 4.24 1.38 -10.51
CA ALA A 319 4.37 2.24 -11.68
C ALA A 319 3.70 1.62 -12.93
N TYR A 320 3.91 0.32 -13.14
CA TYR A 320 3.27 -0.43 -14.22
C TYR A 320 1.75 -0.42 -14.09
N LEU A 321 1.24 -0.80 -12.93
CA LEU A 321 -0.20 -0.87 -12.67
C LEU A 321 -0.86 0.51 -12.75
N ASN A 322 -0.20 1.57 -12.27
CA ASN A 322 -0.68 2.94 -12.42
C ASN A 322 -0.86 3.32 -13.90
N ARG A 323 0.10 2.96 -14.75
CA ARG A 323 0.02 3.22 -16.20
C ARG A 323 -1.14 2.47 -16.83
N ARG A 324 -1.23 1.16 -16.58
CA ARG A 324 -2.30 0.31 -17.13
C ARG A 324 -3.68 0.73 -16.64
N LEU A 325 -3.77 1.16 -15.38
CA LEU A 325 -5.00 1.68 -14.80
C LEU A 325 -5.46 2.96 -15.53
N ILE A 326 -4.55 3.88 -15.82
CA ILE A 326 -4.85 5.09 -16.60
C ILE A 326 -5.35 4.70 -18.00
N ASP A 327 -4.67 3.77 -18.68
CA ASP A 327 -5.08 3.30 -20.01
C ASP A 327 -6.49 2.71 -19.97
N ALA A 328 -6.82 1.89 -18.96
CA ALA A 328 -8.16 1.35 -18.77
C ALA A 328 -9.20 2.44 -18.46
N LEU A 329 -8.86 3.40 -17.61
CA LEU A 329 -9.75 4.51 -17.23
C LEU A 329 -10.09 5.41 -18.42
N HIS A 330 -9.19 5.59 -19.38
CA HIS A 330 -9.47 6.35 -20.60
C HIS A 330 -10.53 5.68 -21.51
N THR A 331 -10.77 4.37 -21.33
CA THR A 331 -11.78 3.65 -22.14
C THR A 331 -13.17 3.67 -21.52
N ILE A 332 -13.34 4.23 -20.32
CA ILE A 332 -14.62 4.29 -19.62
C ILE A 332 -15.03 5.75 -19.36
N ASP A 333 -16.31 6.04 -19.59
CA ASP A 333 -16.91 7.33 -19.24
C ASP A 333 -17.45 7.26 -17.80
N ARG A 334 -16.60 7.61 -16.82
CA ARG A 334 -16.93 7.62 -15.40
C ARG A 334 -16.49 8.91 -14.71
N ASP A 335 -17.34 9.39 -13.82
CA ASP A 335 -16.95 10.41 -12.85
C ASP A 335 -16.25 9.74 -11.66
N LEU A 336 -14.91 9.77 -11.63
CA LEU A 336 -14.10 9.16 -10.57
C LEU A 336 -14.30 9.81 -9.19
N GLY A 337 -14.94 10.97 -9.13
CA GLY A 337 -15.32 11.65 -7.89
C GLY A 337 -16.60 11.11 -7.25
N ARG A 338 -17.35 10.23 -7.94
CA ARG A 338 -18.61 9.64 -7.46
C ARG A 338 -18.58 8.12 -7.57
N TRP A 339 -17.97 7.47 -6.60
CA TRP A 339 -17.90 6.00 -6.60
C TRP A 339 -19.19 5.36 -6.05
N PRO A 340 -19.48 4.09 -6.45
CA PRO A 340 -20.65 3.36 -5.95
C PRO A 340 -20.64 3.26 -4.42
N GLY A 341 -21.82 3.42 -3.81
CA GLY A 341 -21.95 3.34 -2.35
C GLY A 341 -21.41 4.55 -1.57
N TYR A 342 -20.99 5.62 -2.23
CA TYR A 342 -20.52 6.84 -1.57
C TYR A 342 -21.50 7.31 -0.50
N GLY A 343 -21.04 7.41 0.75
CA GLY A 343 -21.83 7.85 1.90
C GLY A 343 -22.78 6.80 2.50
N LEU A 344 -22.87 5.59 1.92
CA LEU A 344 -23.70 4.49 2.48
C LEU A 344 -22.93 3.62 3.48
N ASP A 345 -21.63 3.68 3.50
CA ASP A 345 -20.71 2.94 4.38
C ASP A 345 -20.56 3.57 5.78
N GLY A 346 -21.22 4.70 6.01
CA GLY A 346 -21.09 5.51 7.22
C GLY A 346 -21.14 4.75 8.54
N PRO A 347 -22.07 3.78 8.76
CA PRO A 347 -22.13 3.04 10.01
C PRO A 347 -20.88 2.22 10.31
N LEU A 348 -20.22 1.67 9.28
CA LEU A 348 -18.98 0.90 9.43
C LEU A 348 -17.74 1.80 9.29
N TYR A 349 -17.74 2.72 8.35
CA TYR A 349 -16.65 3.68 8.16
C TYR A 349 -16.45 4.62 9.34
N GLY A 350 -17.53 4.97 10.03
CA GLY A 350 -17.52 5.80 11.24
C GLY A 350 -17.70 5.01 12.54
N PHE A 351 -17.39 3.71 12.56
CA PHE A 351 -17.63 2.81 13.68
C PHE A 351 -17.09 3.35 15.01
N GLU A 352 -15.94 4.02 15.03
CA GLU A 352 -15.35 4.64 16.21
C GLU A 352 -16.32 5.61 16.91
N LYS A 353 -17.14 6.34 16.17
CA LYS A 353 -18.11 7.30 16.71
C LYS A 353 -19.24 6.63 17.51
N SER A 354 -19.56 5.39 17.17
CA SER A 354 -20.58 4.60 17.88
C SER A 354 -20.00 3.73 19.01
N TRP A 355 -18.65 3.68 19.14
CA TRP A 355 -17.97 2.91 20.15
C TRP A 355 -18.04 3.64 21.50
N PRO A 356 -18.54 3.01 22.58
CA PRO A 356 -18.58 3.65 23.89
C PRO A 356 -17.16 3.96 24.36
N PRO A 357 -16.89 5.16 24.87
CA PRO A 357 -15.61 5.47 25.51
C PRO A 357 -15.46 4.54 26.72
N ARG A 358 -14.38 3.77 26.75
CA ARG A 358 -13.96 3.00 27.92
C ARG A 358 -13.12 3.86 28.83
#